data_259cd2e756f148fd1c8d655bb82d2bc8
#
_entry.id   259cd2e756f148fd1c8d655bb82d2bc8
#
_cell.length_a   1.000
_cell.length_b   1.000
_cell.length_c   1.000
_cell.angle_alpha   90.00
_cell.angle_beta   90.00
_cell.angle_gamma   90.00
#
_symmetry.space_group_name_H-M   'P 1'
#
loop_
_entity.id
_entity.type
_entity.pdbx_description
1 polymer ?
#
loop_
_entity_poly.entity_id
_entity_poly.type
_entity_poly.pdbx_seq_one_letter_code
_entity_poly.pdbx_strand_id
1 'polypeptide(L)'
;MVTLMDKIVIKDLYLQYSDQTESLRGINLTIPANQISVLFGPAGGGKSTLLRVLNRLNDLTDVRAQSGEVLFDGLNILEKSVDVINLRRKVGMVFATPVALPFSIRRNVLYGLELAGEHRPRVLSEALERSLTQAALWDEVKDRLD
;
A
#
# COMPACT_ATOMS: atom_id res chain seq x y z
N MET A 1 8.95 -15.03 25.70
CA MET A 1 8.18 -13.79 25.44
C MET A 1 8.69 -13.24 24.11
N VAL A 2 7.92 -13.34 23.04
CA VAL A 2 8.34 -12.82 21.73
C VAL A 2 8.22 -11.30 21.82
N THR A 3 9.32 -10.58 21.78
CA THR A 3 9.31 -9.12 21.66
C THR A 3 8.75 -8.79 20.27
N LEU A 4 7.54 -8.24 20.21
CA LEU A 4 6.95 -7.76 18.98
C LEU A 4 7.79 -6.58 18.50
N MET A 5 8.43 -6.72 17.34
CA MET A 5 9.11 -5.59 16.71
C MET A 5 8.04 -4.70 16.05
N ASP A 6 8.12 -3.41 16.30
CA ASP A 6 7.24 -2.42 15.69
C ASP A 6 7.59 -2.28 14.21
N LYS A 7 6.62 -2.57 13.35
CA LYS A 7 6.79 -2.43 11.88
C LYS A 7 6.57 -0.98 11.44
N ILE A 8 5.53 -0.35 12.01
CA ILE A 8 5.20 1.04 11.72
C ILE A 8 4.95 1.76 13.04
N VAL A 9 5.57 2.92 13.21
CA VAL A 9 5.32 3.82 14.34
C VAL A 9 4.92 5.18 13.81
N ILE A 10 3.76 5.65 14.22
CA ILE A 10 3.19 6.95 13.82
C ILE A 10 3.20 7.85 15.03
N LYS A 11 3.72 9.07 14.87
CA LYS A 11 3.81 10.07 15.94
C LYS A 11 3.24 11.40 15.47
N ASP A 12 2.24 11.86 16.19
CA ASP A 12 1.60 13.17 16.02
C ASP A 12 1.27 13.48 14.56
N LEU A 13 0.78 12.46 13.82
CA LEU A 13 0.47 12.59 12.42
C LEU A 13 -0.77 13.47 12.22
N TYR A 14 -0.58 14.55 11.48
CA TYR A 14 -1.63 15.49 11.09
C TYR A 14 -1.71 15.56 9.56
N LEU A 15 -2.93 15.62 9.01
CA LEU A 15 -3.14 15.82 7.58
C LEU A 15 -4.42 16.60 7.31
N GLN A 16 -4.29 17.69 6.54
CA GLN A 16 -5.39 18.50 6.05
C GLN A 16 -5.38 18.55 4.52
N TYR A 17 -6.54 18.37 3.91
CA TYR A 17 -6.73 18.55 2.46
C TYR A 17 -6.98 20.02 2.09
N SER A 18 -6.91 20.36 0.80
CA SER A 18 -7.07 21.72 0.30
C SER A 18 -8.49 22.27 0.49
N ASP A 19 -9.49 21.42 0.61
CA ASP A 19 -10.86 21.76 0.97
C ASP A 19 -11.04 22.08 2.47
N GLN A 20 -9.94 22.20 3.22
CA GLN A 20 -9.86 22.43 4.65
C GLN A 20 -10.30 21.23 5.53
N THR A 21 -10.60 20.09 4.95
CA THR A 21 -10.92 18.87 5.73
C THR A 21 -9.69 18.39 6.49
N GLU A 22 -9.73 18.45 7.81
CA GLU A 22 -8.72 17.86 8.70
C GLU A 22 -9.00 16.36 8.85
N SER A 23 -8.34 15.54 8.06
CA SER A 23 -8.58 14.11 7.98
C SER A 23 -7.85 13.31 9.06
N LEU A 24 -6.65 13.75 9.46
CA LEU A 24 -5.87 13.16 10.54
C LEU A 24 -5.50 14.26 11.55
N ARG A 25 -5.68 14.00 12.85
CA ARG A 25 -5.52 14.99 13.91
C ARG A 25 -4.68 14.42 15.04
N GLY A 26 -3.35 14.54 14.96
CA GLY A 26 -2.42 14.08 15.98
C GLY A 26 -2.49 12.59 16.25
N ILE A 27 -2.48 11.79 15.17
CA ILE A 27 -2.56 10.33 15.27
C ILE A 27 -1.25 9.78 15.82
N ASN A 28 -1.36 9.02 16.89
CA ASN A 28 -0.28 8.23 17.49
C ASN A 28 -0.68 6.76 17.47
N LEU A 29 0.09 5.92 16.75
CA LEU A 29 -0.25 4.52 16.54
C LEU A 29 1.01 3.69 16.29
N THR A 30 1.03 2.49 16.85
CA THR A 30 2.07 1.49 16.57
C THR A 30 1.44 0.27 15.93
N ILE A 31 2.01 -0.22 14.83
CA ILE A 31 1.59 -1.42 14.13
C ILE A 31 2.72 -2.44 14.23
N PRO A 32 2.49 -3.58 14.89
CA PRO A 32 3.51 -4.60 15.06
C PRO A 32 3.80 -5.34 13.74
N ALA A 33 5.01 -5.91 13.63
CA ALA A 33 5.39 -6.75 12.52
C ALA A 33 4.67 -8.10 12.54
N ASN A 34 4.48 -8.70 11.36
CA ASN A 34 3.96 -10.06 11.18
C ASN A 34 2.59 -10.32 11.84
N GLN A 35 1.75 -9.30 11.90
CA GLN A 35 0.39 -9.38 12.44
C GLN A 35 -0.62 -8.71 11.53
N ILE A 36 -1.89 -9.13 11.66
CA ILE A 36 -3.03 -8.44 11.06
C ILE A 36 -3.52 -7.40 12.06
N SER A 37 -3.45 -6.13 11.67
CA SER A 37 -4.02 -5.01 12.42
C SER A 37 -5.31 -4.54 11.74
N VAL A 38 -6.37 -4.33 12.51
CA VAL A 38 -7.66 -3.90 11.99
C VAL A 38 -7.95 -2.48 12.41
N LEU A 39 -8.22 -1.61 11.44
CA LEU A 39 -8.64 -0.23 11.65
C LEU A 39 -10.14 -0.10 11.35
N PHE A 40 -10.95 0.19 12.36
CA PHE A 40 -12.39 0.35 12.22
C PHE A 40 -12.88 1.71 12.74
N GLY A 41 -14.05 2.11 12.31
CA GLY A 41 -14.66 3.40 12.69
C GLY A 41 -15.62 3.91 11.61
N PRO A 42 -16.28 5.05 11.83
CA PRO A 42 -17.28 5.61 10.92
C PRO A 42 -16.71 5.99 9.56
N ALA A 43 -17.58 6.11 8.55
CA ALA A 43 -17.20 6.71 7.28
C ALA A 43 -16.70 8.14 7.50
N GLY A 44 -15.72 8.59 6.71
CA GLY A 44 -15.09 9.90 6.88
C GLY A 44 -14.09 10.01 8.04
N GLY A 45 -13.90 8.99 8.87
CA GLY A 45 -12.98 9.00 10.02
C GLY A 45 -11.49 8.90 9.69
N GLY A 46 -11.06 9.22 8.48
CA GLY A 46 -9.62 9.29 8.10
C GLY A 46 -8.93 7.95 7.84
N LYS A 47 -9.64 6.80 7.94
CA LYS A 47 -9.03 5.48 7.77
C LYS A 47 -8.30 5.30 6.44
N SER A 48 -8.95 5.64 5.35
CA SER A 48 -8.35 5.55 4.00
C SER A 48 -7.23 6.56 3.80
N THR A 49 -7.32 7.73 4.43
CA THR A 49 -6.25 8.73 4.43
C THR A 49 -5.01 8.18 5.14
N LEU A 50 -5.20 7.57 6.32
CA LEU A 50 -4.10 6.96 7.06
C LEU A 50 -3.42 5.84 6.24
N LEU A 51 -4.20 4.93 5.64
CA LEU A 51 -3.63 3.88 4.79
C LEU A 51 -2.86 4.44 3.60
N ARG A 52 -3.35 5.52 2.97
CA ARG A 52 -2.66 6.20 1.86
C ARG A 52 -1.37 6.90 2.31
N VAL A 53 -1.29 7.39 3.56
CA VAL A 53 -0.03 7.94 4.09
C VAL A 53 1.04 6.87 4.15
N LEU A 54 0.71 5.62 4.55
CA LEU A 54 1.69 4.55 4.72
C LEU A 54 2.46 4.18 3.44
N ASN A 55 1.90 4.43 2.26
CA ASN A 55 2.60 4.24 0.98
C ASN A 55 2.73 5.54 0.17
N ARG A 56 2.53 6.68 0.81
CA ARG A 56 2.64 8.02 0.22
C ARG A 56 1.75 8.25 -1.02
N LEU A 57 0.59 7.58 -1.08
CA LEU A 57 -0.40 7.87 -2.12
C LEU A 57 -1.09 9.23 -1.92
N ASN A 58 -1.04 9.80 -0.71
CA ASN A 58 -1.51 11.16 -0.46
C ASN A 58 -0.68 12.23 -1.19
N ASP A 59 0.56 11.94 -1.58
CA ASP A 59 1.38 12.83 -2.42
C ASP A 59 0.74 13.12 -3.80
N LEU A 60 -0.22 12.29 -4.21
CA LEU A 60 -0.94 12.41 -5.48
C LEU A 60 -2.32 13.09 -5.33
N THR A 61 -2.61 13.61 -4.14
CA THR A 61 -3.88 14.27 -3.82
C THR A 61 -3.63 15.69 -3.35
N ASP A 62 -4.67 16.51 -3.30
CA ASP A 62 -4.60 17.92 -2.91
C ASP A 62 -4.43 18.06 -1.38
N VAL A 63 -3.26 17.69 -0.87
CA VAL A 63 -2.88 17.88 0.54
C VAL A 63 -2.40 19.32 0.73
N ARG A 64 -3.05 20.04 1.64
CA ARG A 64 -2.67 21.40 2.04
C ARG A 64 -1.55 21.42 3.08
N ALA A 65 -1.66 20.55 4.08
CA ALA A 65 -0.71 20.45 5.19
C ALA A 65 -0.60 19.03 5.70
N GLN A 66 0.63 18.62 5.98
CA GLN A 66 0.94 17.35 6.63
C GLN A 66 2.11 17.54 7.58
N SER A 67 2.03 16.98 8.79
CA SER A 67 3.09 17.01 9.78
C SER A 67 3.10 15.74 10.63
N GLY A 68 4.13 15.59 11.47
CA GLY A 68 4.37 14.40 12.29
C GLY A 68 5.36 13.44 11.63
N GLU A 69 5.49 12.25 12.19
CA GLU A 69 6.42 11.21 11.72
C GLU A 69 5.67 9.90 11.45
N VAL A 70 6.09 9.21 10.40
CA VAL A 70 5.68 7.84 10.11
C VAL A 70 6.94 7.01 9.86
N LEU A 71 7.31 6.21 10.85
CA LEU A 71 8.49 5.36 10.79
C LEU A 71 8.08 3.97 10.27
N PHE A 72 8.64 3.56 9.15
CA PHE A 72 8.53 2.21 8.60
C PHE A 72 9.89 1.54 8.70
N ASP A 73 9.99 0.47 9.48
CA ASP A 73 11.28 -0.17 9.83
C ASP A 73 12.32 0.86 10.37
N GLY A 74 11.84 1.83 11.16
CA GLY A 74 12.68 2.88 11.74
C GLY A 74 13.02 4.06 10.84
N LEU A 75 12.64 4.02 9.54
CA LEU A 75 12.87 5.13 8.61
C LEU A 75 11.61 5.98 8.48
N ASN A 76 11.75 7.30 8.66
CA ASN A 76 10.63 8.21 8.45
C ASN A 76 10.29 8.33 6.97
N ILE A 77 9.18 7.72 6.58
CA ILE A 77 8.75 7.66 5.17
C ILE A 77 8.21 8.99 4.63
N LEU A 78 8.01 10.00 5.48
CA LEU A 78 7.55 11.33 5.06
C LEU A 78 8.68 12.25 4.61
N GLU A 79 9.93 11.87 4.82
CA GLU A 79 11.08 12.65 4.38
C GLU A 79 11.17 12.74 2.86
N LYS A 80 11.66 13.90 2.38
CA LYS A 80 11.81 14.16 0.94
C LYS A 80 12.86 13.26 0.26
N SER A 81 13.82 12.76 1.04
CA SER A 81 14.89 11.88 0.59
C SER A 81 14.45 10.44 0.30
N VAL A 82 13.24 10.05 0.72
CA VAL A 82 12.73 8.68 0.58
C VAL A 82 12.44 8.35 -0.88
N ASP A 83 12.97 7.22 -1.35
CA ASP A 83 12.58 6.62 -2.63
C ASP A 83 11.15 6.05 -2.52
N VAL A 84 10.20 6.86 -2.99
CA VAL A 84 8.76 6.55 -2.94
C VAL A 84 8.42 5.34 -3.81
N ILE A 85 9.15 5.12 -4.92
CA ILE A 85 8.91 3.95 -5.79
C ILE A 85 9.26 2.68 -5.03
N ASN A 86 10.41 2.66 -4.37
CA ASN A 86 10.83 1.51 -3.56
C ASN A 86 9.91 1.32 -2.34
N LEU A 87 9.46 2.39 -1.70
CA LEU A 87 8.46 2.31 -0.63
C LEU A 87 7.18 1.62 -1.12
N ARG A 88 6.60 2.04 -2.26
CA ARG A 88 5.37 1.48 -2.82
C ARG A 88 5.51 0.02 -3.27
N ARG A 89 6.72 -0.43 -3.59
CA ARG A 89 7.00 -1.87 -3.83
C ARG A 89 6.94 -2.70 -2.54
N LYS A 90 7.26 -2.09 -1.39
CA LYS A 90 7.23 -2.76 -0.08
C LYS A 90 5.86 -2.66 0.61
N VAL A 91 5.14 -1.57 0.38
CA VAL A 91 3.85 -1.28 1.00
C VAL A 91 2.78 -1.23 -0.08
N GLY A 92 2.26 -2.40 -0.44
CA GLY A 92 1.15 -2.53 -1.39
C GLY A 92 -0.17 -2.07 -0.76
N MET A 93 -1.11 -1.64 -1.60
CA MET A 93 -2.47 -1.27 -1.20
C MET A 93 -3.49 -1.95 -2.09
N VAL A 94 -4.49 -2.57 -1.48
CA VAL A 94 -5.67 -3.11 -2.16
C VAL A 94 -6.83 -2.13 -1.95
N PHE A 95 -7.40 -1.64 -3.05
CA PHE A 95 -8.50 -0.68 -2.99
C PHE A 95 -9.84 -1.40 -2.86
N ALA A 96 -10.80 -0.77 -2.18
CA ALA A 96 -12.16 -1.29 -2.03
C ALA A 96 -12.89 -1.44 -3.38
N THR A 97 -12.62 -0.53 -4.33
CA THR A 97 -13.09 -0.65 -5.71
C THR A 97 -11.91 -1.08 -6.57
N PRO A 98 -11.94 -2.30 -7.14
CA PRO A 98 -10.87 -2.77 -7.99
C PRO A 98 -10.84 -1.96 -9.29
N VAL A 99 -9.64 -1.55 -9.71
CA VAL A 99 -9.39 -0.88 -10.98
C VAL A 99 -8.44 -1.76 -11.78
N ALA A 100 -8.97 -2.46 -12.78
CA ALA A 100 -8.16 -3.18 -13.72
C ALA A 100 -7.65 -2.22 -14.81
N LEU A 101 -6.38 -2.37 -15.20
CA LEU A 101 -5.84 -1.72 -16.38
C LEU A 101 -6.48 -2.33 -17.63
N PRO A 102 -6.56 -1.60 -18.78
CA PRO A 102 -7.16 -2.09 -20.01
C PRO A 102 -6.23 -3.11 -20.72
N PHE A 103 -5.88 -4.15 -20.00
CA PHE A 103 -5.01 -5.24 -20.41
C PHE A 103 -5.64 -6.60 -20.09
N SER A 104 -5.07 -7.69 -20.63
CA SER A 104 -5.44 -9.04 -20.23
C SER A 104 -5.21 -9.30 -18.73
N ILE A 105 -5.81 -10.38 -18.20
CA ILE A 105 -5.60 -10.80 -16.79
C ILE A 105 -4.11 -11.03 -16.55
N ARG A 106 -3.45 -11.77 -17.45
CA ARG A 106 -2.00 -12.01 -17.40
C ARG A 106 -1.21 -10.72 -17.21
N ARG A 107 -1.44 -9.75 -18.09
CA ARG A 107 -0.69 -8.50 -18.08
C ARG A 107 -1.01 -7.65 -16.86
N ASN A 108 -2.25 -7.62 -16.38
CA ASN A 108 -2.60 -6.94 -15.14
C ASN A 108 -1.83 -7.50 -13.93
N VAL A 109 -1.73 -8.82 -13.82
CA VAL A 109 -1.01 -9.48 -12.71
C VAL A 109 0.50 -9.26 -12.80
N LEU A 110 1.06 -9.32 -14.01
CA LEU A 110 2.51 -9.25 -14.25
C LEU A 110 3.04 -7.82 -14.38
N TYR A 111 2.17 -6.83 -14.54
CA TYR A 111 2.53 -5.44 -14.86
C TYR A 111 3.58 -4.86 -13.91
N GLY A 112 3.45 -5.12 -12.60
CA GLY A 112 4.41 -4.64 -11.61
C GLY A 112 5.81 -5.27 -11.76
N LEU A 113 5.90 -6.54 -12.16
CA LEU A 113 7.17 -7.22 -12.42
C LEU A 113 7.81 -6.73 -13.71
N GLU A 114 7.02 -6.54 -14.77
CA GLU A 114 7.47 -5.99 -16.05
C GLU A 114 8.04 -4.58 -15.86
N LEU A 115 7.36 -3.72 -15.10
CA LEU A 115 7.85 -2.38 -14.75
C LEU A 115 9.14 -2.41 -13.89
N ALA A 116 9.33 -3.48 -13.13
CA ALA A 116 10.56 -3.68 -12.36
C ALA A 116 11.71 -4.23 -13.23
N GLY A 117 11.49 -4.45 -14.53
CA GLY A 117 12.48 -4.94 -15.48
C GLY A 117 12.60 -6.47 -15.53
N GLU A 118 11.63 -7.21 -14.99
CA GLU A 118 11.61 -8.67 -15.12
C GLU A 118 10.95 -9.07 -16.44
N HIS A 119 11.72 -9.77 -17.31
CA HIS A 119 11.28 -10.18 -18.64
C HIS A 119 11.50 -11.68 -18.92
N ARG A 120 12.03 -12.43 -17.95
CA ARG A 120 12.28 -13.87 -18.11
C ARG A 120 10.96 -14.64 -18.11
N PRO A 121 10.59 -15.34 -19.22
CA PRO A 121 9.28 -15.97 -19.37
C PRO A 121 8.95 -16.95 -18.24
N ARG A 122 9.92 -17.74 -17.81
CA ARG A 122 9.75 -18.72 -16.73
C ARG A 122 9.38 -18.04 -15.41
N VAL A 123 10.10 -16.94 -15.05
CA VAL A 123 9.85 -16.21 -13.80
C VAL A 123 8.46 -15.57 -13.81
N LEU A 124 8.07 -15.00 -14.94
CA LEU A 124 6.76 -14.39 -15.11
C LEU A 124 5.64 -15.45 -15.04
N SER A 125 5.82 -16.62 -15.67
CA SER A 125 4.83 -17.69 -15.60
C SER A 125 4.65 -18.23 -14.18
N GLU A 126 5.74 -18.51 -13.48
CA GLU A 126 5.72 -18.95 -12.08
C GLU A 126 5.08 -17.89 -11.13
N ALA A 127 5.37 -16.62 -11.37
CA ALA A 127 4.80 -15.51 -10.60
C ALA A 127 3.29 -15.35 -10.84
N LEU A 128 2.85 -15.49 -12.09
CA LEU A 128 1.43 -15.44 -12.47
C LEU A 128 0.62 -16.51 -11.76
N GLU A 129 1.02 -17.77 -11.93
CA GLU A 129 0.35 -18.91 -11.31
C GLU A 129 0.32 -18.79 -9.79
N ARG A 130 1.47 -18.50 -9.18
CA ARG A 130 1.58 -18.32 -7.73
C ARG A 130 0.67 -17.20 -7.22
N SER A 131 0.66 -16.05 -7.88
CA SER A 131 -0.15 -14.90 -7.44
C SER A 131 -1.64 -15.18 -7.52
N LEU A 132 -2.10 -15.79 -8.62
CA LEU A 132 -3.50 -16.16 -8.79
C LEU A 132 -3.92 -17.29 -7.86
N THR A 133 -3.04 -18.25 -7.58
CA THR A 133 -3.29 -19.32 -6.61
C THR A 133 -3.41 -18.76 -5.19
N GLN A 134 -2.51 -17.86 -4.78
CA GLN A 134 -2.58 -17.21 -3.48
C GLN A 134 -3.84 -16.35 -3.31
N ALA A 135 -4.35 -15.78 -4.41
CA ALA A 135 -5.61 -15.04 -4.42
C ALA A 135 -6.85 -15.94 -4.53
N ALA A 136 -6.68 -17.28 -4.59
CA ALA A 136 -7.74 -18.27 -4.85
C ALA A 136 -8.51 -18.04 -6.17
N LEU A 137 -7.85 -17.47 -7.17
CA LEU A 137 -8.44 -17.14 -8.48
C LEU A 137 -7.94 -18.04 -9.62
N TRP A 138 -6.87 -18.82 -9.41
CA TRP A 138 -6.25 -19.60 -10.48
C TRP A 138 -7.22 -20.48 -11.25
N ASP A 139 -8.01 -21.29 -10.56
CA ASP A 139 -8.96 -22.22 -11.19
C ASP A 139 -10.10 -21.52 -11.93
N GLU A 140 -10.41 -20.28 -11.56
CA GLU A 140 -11.44 -19.51 -12.23
C GLU A 140 -10.95 -18.88 -13.55
N VAL A 141 -9.67 -18.48 -13.62
CA VAL A 141 -9.18 -17.64 -14.71
C VAL A 141 -8.11 -18.28 -15.61
N LYS A 142 -7.55 -19.45 -15.23
CA LYS A 142 -6.42 -20.09 -15.94
C LYS A 142 -6.65 -20.32 -17.44
N ASP A 143 -7.90 -20.51 -17.86
CA ASP A 143 -8.28 -20.76 -19.26
C ASP A 143 -8.63 -19.49 -20.05
N ARG A 144 -8.52 -18.30 -19.42
CA ARG A 144 -8.85 -17.00 -20.02
C ARG A 144 -7.90 -15.87 -19.60
N LEU A 145 -6.63 -16.18 -19.52
CA LEU A 145 -5.60 -15.24 -19.04
C LEU A 145 -5.26 -14.11 -20.03
N ASP A 146 -5.47 -14.37 -21.34
CA ASP A 146 -5.12 -13.46 -22.44
C ASP A 146 -6.34 -12.84 -23.09
#